data_f780053320ba87e42f06eb8534caf9be
#
_entry.id   f780053320ba87e42f06eb8534caf9be
#
_cell.length_a   1.000
_cell.length_b   1.000
_cell.length_c   1.000
_cell.angle_alpha   90.00
_cell.angle_beta   90.00
_cell.angle_gamma   90.00
#
_symmetry.space_group_name_H-M   'P 1'
#
loop_
_entity.id
_entity.type
_entity.pdbx_description
1 polymer ?
#
loop_
_entity_poly.entity_id
_entity_poly.type
_entity_poly.pdbx_seq_one_letter_code
_entity_poly.pdbx_strand_id
1 'polypeptide(L)'
;MNTSVYDKLQKVLDDRNVEGYLGLIHDDAQIIFHKSGDRFNKSEWVSVVGGMMRNPKFVKDASRCIYEDSDMLVSDTFMSYPGDTKEAVMLVCMLKDGQIIRMETR
;
A
#
# COMPACT_ATOMS: atom_id res chain seq x y z
N MET A 1 20.08 12.48 -0.58
CA MET A 1 19.31 11.81 0.47
C MET A 1 18.31 10.85 -0.18
N ASN A 2 18.31 9.62 0.31
CA ASN A 2 17.37 8.64 -0.21
C ASN A 2 16.06 8.75 0.56
N THR A 3 15.00 9.13 -0.15
CA THR A 3 13.67 9.11 0.44
C THR A 3 13.22 7.66 0.60
N SER A 4 12.75 7.29 1.78
CA SER A 4 12.31 5.93 2.03
C SER A 4 11.06 5.59 1.20
N VAL A 5 10.90 4.30 0.89
CA VAL A 5 9.69 3.82 0.20
C VAL A 5 8.46 4.07 1.07
N TYR A 6 8.61 3.90 2.39
CA TYR A 6 7.53 4.21 3.33
C TYR A 6 7.07 5.67 3.20
N ASP A 7 8.01 6.62 3.20
CA ASP A 7 7.66 8.04 3.09
C ASP A 7 7.00 8.36 1.76
N LYS A 8 7.51 7.79 0.67
CA LYS A 8 6.89 7.96 -0.66
C LYS A 8 5.47 7.39 -0.69
N LEU A 9 5.28 6.22 -0.10
CA LEU A 9 3.97 5.57 -0.04
C LEU A 9 2.97 6.43 0.75
N GLN A 10 3.39 6.95 1.92
CA GLN A 10 2.52 7.80 2.72
C GLN A 10 2.13 9.07 1.97
N LYS A 11 3.08 9.69 1.27
CA LYS A 11 2.80 10.91 0.52
C LYS A 11 1.77 10.67 -0.59
N VAL A 12 1.93 9.62 -1.39
CA VAL A 12 0.98 9.35 -2.48
C VAL A 12 -0.40 8.98 -1.95
N LEU A 13 -0.47 8.30 -0.80
CA LEU A 13 -1.76 7.99 -0.16
C LEU A 13 -2.43 9.26 0.36
N ASP A 14 -1.67 10.14 1.03
CA ASP A 14 -2.20 11.39 1.56
C ASP A 14 -2.67 12.33 0.45
N ASP A 15 -1.93 12.38 -0.66
CA ASP A 15 -2.26 13.20 -1.83
C ASP A 15 -3.32 12.55 -2.73
N ARG A 16 -3.70 11.32 -2.44
CA ARG A 16 -4.59 10.50 -3.28
C ARG A 16 -4.10 10.43 -4.72
N ASN A 17 -2.78 10.33 -4.88
CA ASN A 17 -2.11 10.30 -6.16
C ASN A 17 -2.01 8.85 -6.66
N VAL A 18 -2.99 8.42 -7.43
CA VAL A 18 -3.05 7.04 -7.94
C VAL A 18 -1.84 6.72 -8.83
N GLU A 19 -1.46 7.62 -9.72
CA GLU A 19 -0.32 7.41 -10.62
C GLU A 19 0.99 7.28 -9.83
N GLY A 20 1.18 8.16 -8.84
CA GLY A 20 2.36 8.09 -7.97
C GLY A 20 2.41 6.80 -7.17
N TYR A 21 1.26 6.34 -6.68
CA TYR A 21 1.14 5.07 -6.00
C TYR A 21 1.56 3.91 -6.90
N LEU A 22 1.01 3.87 -8.12
CA LEU A 22 1.32 2.79 -9.07
C LEU A 22 2.78 2.82 -9.52
N GLY A 23 3.41 3.98 -9.52
CA GLY A 23 4.85 4.10 -9.78
C GLY A 23 5.72 3.46 -8.71
N LEU A 24 5.20 3.25 -7.50
CA LEU A 24 5.90 2.53 -6.44
C LEU A 24 5.71 1.01 -6.52
N ILE A 25 4.83 0.54 -7.39
CA ILE A 25 4.53 -0.89 -7.55
C ILE A 25 5.28 -1.42 -8.76
N HIS A 26 6.09 -2.45 -8.56
CA HIS A 26 6.81 -3.11 -9.64
C HIS A 26 5.82 -3.77 -10.61
N ASP A 27 6.15 -3.82 -11.90
CA ASP A 27 5.27 -4.42 -12.92
C ASP A 27 4.97 -5.89 -12.65
N ASP A 28 5.90 -6.60 -12.03
CA ASP A 28 5.74 -8.02 -11.68
C ASP A 28 5.22 -8.23 -10.25
N ALA A 29 4.73 -7.18 -9.61
CA ALA A 29 4.32 -7.25 -8.22
C ALA A 29 3.14 -8.19 -7.99
N GLN A 30 3.11 -8.79 -6.80
CA GLN A 30 2.00 -9.56 -6.30
C GLN A 30 1.46 -8.91 -5.04
N ILE A 31 0.15 -8.75 -4.97
CA ILE A 31 -0.54 -8.19 -3.81
C ILE A 31 -1.42 -9.30 -3.22
N ILE A 32 -1.20 -9.61 -1.94
CA ILE A 32 -1.82 -10.75 -1.28
C ILE A 32 -2.54 -10.28 -0.03
N PHE A 33 -3.83 -10.57 0.05
CA PHE A 33 -4.64 -10.32 1.24
C PHE A 33 -4.83 -11.64 2.00
N HIS A 34 -4.09 -11.82 3.07
CA HIS A 34 -4.12 -13.07 3.84
C HIS A 34 -5.48 -13.34 4.47
N LYS A 35 -6.17 -12.30 4.91
CA LYS A 35 -7.46 -12.44 5.58
C LYS A 35 -8.52 -13.03 4.66
N SER A 36 -8.56 -12.59 3.40
CA SER A 36 -9.53 -13.06 2.41
C SER A 36 -8.99 -14.15 1.49
N GLY A 37 -7.66 -14.29 1.40
CA GLY A 37 -7.02 -15.19 0.46
C GLY A 37 -6.91 -14.63 -0.95
N ASP A 38 -7.31 -13.38 -1.17
CA ASP A 38 -7.26 -12.77 -2.49
C ASP A 38 -5.82 -12.47 -2.91
N ARG A 39 -5.57 -12.62 -4.21
CA ARG A 39 -4.29 -12.29 -4.81
C ARG A 39 -4.52 -11.46 -6.07
N PHE A 40 -3.70 -10.43 -6.24
CA PHE A 40 -3.76 -9.55 -7.40
C PHE A 40 -2.39 -9.38 -8.01
N ASN A 41 -2.33 -9.32 -9.34
CA ASN A 41 -1.17 -8.77 -10.02
C ASN A 41 -1.32 -7.25 -10.12
N LYS A 42 -0.33 -6.55 -10.68
CA LYS A 42 -0.38 -5.09 -10.75
C LYS A 42 -1.59 -4.59 -11.55
N SER A 43 -1.90 -5.21 -12.69
CA SER A 43 -3.00 -4.74 -13.53
C SER A 43 -4.36 -4.93 -12.86
N GLU A 44 -4.54 -5.98 -12.09
CA GLU A 44 -5.75 -6.19 -11.29
C GLU A 44 -5.81 -5.19 -10.12
N TRP A 45 -4.68 -4.95 -9.48
CA TRP A 45 -4.59 -4.03 -8.35
C TRP A 45 -4.88 -2.58 -8.76
N VAL A 46 -4.50 -2.18 -9.97
CA VAL A 46 -4.81 -0.85 -10.52
C VAL A 46 -6.30 -0.53 -10.41
N SER A 47 -7.14 -1.48 -10.80
CA SER A 47 -8.59 -1.29 -10.75
C SER A 47 -9.11 -1.18 -9.32
N VAL A 48 -8.59 -1.99 -8.41
CA VAL A 48 -9.01 -1.99 -7.00
C VAL A 48 -8.59 -0.70 -6.30
N VAL A 49 -7.30 -0.39 -6.37
CA VAL A 49 -6.75 0.76 -5.63
C VAL A 49 -7.23 2.09 -6.20
N GLY A 50 -7.40 2.18 -7.50
CA GLY A 50 -7.92 3.38 -8.14
C GLY A 50 -9.31 3.76 -7.62
N GLY A 51 -10.19 2.78 -7.49
CA GLY A 51 -11.52 2.98 -6.93
C GLY A 51 -11.49 3.39 -5.47
N MET A 52 -10.63 2.73 -4.68
CA MET A 52 -10.49 3.04 -3.26
C MET A 52 -9.96 4.47 -3.05
N MET A 53 -8.88 4.84 -3.73
CA MET A 53 -8.25 6.14 -3.53
C MET A 53 -9.12 7.31 -4.00
N ARG A 54 -10.05 7.08 -4.91
CA ARG A 54 -11.00 8.12 -5.35
C ARG A 54 -12.19 8.28 -4.41
N ASN A 55 -12.41 7.32 -3.52
CA ASN A 55 -13.53 7.37 -2.59
C ASN A 55 -13.15 8.23 -1.37
N PRO A 56 -13.86 9.35 -1.11
CA PRO A 56 -13.51 10.22 0.02
C PRO A 56 -13.72 9.58 1.38
N LYS A 57 -14.45 8.48 1.46
CA LYS A 57 -14.66 7.73 2.70
C LYS A 57 -13.53 6.76 3.01
N PHE A 58 -12.63 6.53 2.04
CA PHE A 58 -11.43 5.76 2.27
C PHE A 58 -10.36 6.70 2.81
N VAL A 59 -10.03 6.59 4.09
CA VAL A 59 -9.14 7.52 4.79
C VAL A 59 -8.08 6.76 5.56
N LYS A 60 -6.84 7.22 5.43
CA LYS A 60 -5.77 6.77 6.30
C LYS A 60 -5.78 7.64 7.56
N ASP A 61 -6.10 7.05 8.71
CA ASP A 61 -6.18 7.77 9.98
C ASP A 61 -4.80 7.96 10.61
N ALA A 62 -3.96 6.93 10.58
CA ALA A 62 -2.61 6.97 11.12
C ALA A 62 -1.77 5.85 10.49
N SER A 63 -0.44 6.01 10.53
CA SER A 63 0.47 4.96 10.11
C SER A 63 1.79 5.07 10.85
N ARG A 64 2.55 3.98 10.89
CA ARG A 64 3.92 3.99 11.38
C ARG A 64 4.76 2.98 10.61
N CYS A 65 6.02 3.29 10.42
CA CYS A 65 7.00 2.35 9.89
C CYS A 65 7.55 1.52 11.04
N ILE A 66 7.40 0.20 10.96
CA ILE A 66 7.95 -0.71 11.95
C ILE A 66 9.40 -1.06 11.59
N TYR A 67 9.66 -1.29 10.30
CA TYR A 67 10.97 -1.65 9.80
C TYR A 67 11.08 -1.30 8.31
N GLU A 68 12.23 -0.83 7.92
CA GLU A 68 12.52 -0.63 6.49
C GLU A 68 14.02 -0.77 6.23
N ASP A 69 14.36 -1.52 5.17
CA ASP A 69 15.68 -1.51 4.55
C ASP A 69 15.52 -1.55 3.03
N SER A 70 16.58 -1.81 2.28
CA SER A 70 16.51 -1.83 0.82
C SER A 70 15.67 -2.98 0.26
N ASP A 71 15.41 -4.01 1.05
CA ASP A 71 14.74 -5.24 0.60
C ASP A 71 13.35 -5.42 1.17
N MET A 72 13.00 -4.73 2.25
CA MET A 72 11.76 -4.98 2.98
C MET A 72 11.23 -3.71 3.64
N LEU A 73 9.91 -3.61 3.66
CA LEU A 73 9.19 -2.57 4.39
C LEU A 73 8.06 -3.22 5.18
N VAL A 74 8.01 -2.95 6.48
CA VAL A 74 6.90 -3.38 7.35
C VAL A 74 6.28 -2.15 7.98
N SER A 75 4.97 -1.99 7.85
CA SER A 75 4.26 -0.85 8.41
C SER A 75 2.90 -1.26 8.96
N ASP A 76 2.43 -0.52 9.96
CA ASP A 76 1.05 -0.57 10.43
C ASP A 76 0.32 0.66 9.91
N THR A 77 -0.89 0.46 9.42
CA THR A 77 -1.72 1.55 8.94
C THR A 77 -3.14 1.36 9.50
N PHE A 78 -3.69 2.44 10.04
CA PHE A 78 -5.06 2.46 10.52
C PHE A 78 -5.93 3.14 9.47
N MET A 79 -6.87 2.39 8.92
CA MET A 79 -7.69 2.82 7.80
C MET A 79 -9.15 2.87 8.18
N SER A 80 -9.85 3.89 7.66
CA SER A 80 -11.31 3.95 7.66
C SER A 80 -11.81 3.66 6.26
N TYR A 81 -12.80 2.78 6.15
CA TYR A 81 -13.37 2.36 4.87
C TYR A 81 -14.81 2.86 4.72
N PRO A 82 -15.33 2.94 3.49
CA PRO A 82 -16.75 3.21 3.28
C PRO A 82 -17.61 2.20 4.06
N GLY A 83 -18.68 2.69 4.71
CA GLY A 83 -19.51 1.84 5.55
C GLY A 83 -19.12 1.84 7.02
N ASP A 84 -18.30 2.83 7.44
CA ASP A 84 -17.88 3.05 8.83
C ASP A 84 -17.03 1.91 9.43
N THR A 85 -16.43 1.10 8.58
CA THR A 85 -15.49 0.05 9.02
C THR A 85 -14.11 0.65 9.23
N LYS A 86 -13.48 0.32 10.37
CA LYS A 86 -12.10 0.70 10.67
C LYS A 86 -11.25 -0.53 10.87
N GLU A 87 -10.07 -0.53 10.29
CA GLU A 87 -9.14 -1.66 10.40
C GLU A 87 -7.71 -1.20 10.63
N ALA A 88 -6.99 -1.98 11.43
CA ALA A 88 -5.54 -1.88 11.50
C ALA A 88 -4.97 -2.89 10.48
N VAL A 89 -4.17 -2.39 9.55
CA VAL A 89 -3.61 -3.21 8.48
C VAL A 89 -2.09 -3.23 8.61
N MET A 90 -1.54 -4.42 8.82
CA MET A 90 -0.09 -4.60 8.75
C MET A 90 0.28 -4.92 7.31
N LEU A 91 1.17 -4.11 6.74
CA LEU A 91 1.72 -4.33 5.40
C LEU A 91 3.13 -4.87 5.52
N VAL A 92 3.37 -6.00 4.86
CA VAL A 92 4.72 -6.55 4.69
C VAL A 92 5.03 -6.48 3.21
N CYS A 93 5.99 -5.64 2.84
CA CYS A 93 6.35 -5.42 1.44
C CYS A 93 7.77 -5.89 1.20
N MET A 94 7.96 -6.65 0.12
CA MET A 94 9.29 -6.94 -0.39
C MET A 94 9.60 -5.87 -1.45
N LEU A 95 10.83 -5.36 -1.43
CA LEU A 95 11.26 -4.27 -2.30
C LEU A 95 12.29 -4.75 -3.31
N LYS A 96 12.25 -4.17 -4.50
CA LYS A 96 13.26 -4.38 -5.54
C LYS A 96 13.46 -3.06 -6.27
N ASP A 97 14.70 -2.55 -6.24
CA ASP A 97 15.07 -1.30 -6.91
C ASP A 97 14.17 -0.13 -6.51
N GLY A 98 13.80 -0.06 -5.24
CA GLY A 98 12.96 1.02 -4.70
C GLY A 98 11.48 0.87 -5.00
N GLN A 99 11.05 -0.25 -5.57
CA GLN A 99 9.65 -0.53 -5.86
C GLN A 99 9.16 -1.74 -5.06
N ILE A 100 7.86 -1.76 -4.79
CA ILE A 100 7.22 -2.88 -4.10
C ILE A 100 6.98 -4.01 -5.10
N ILE A 101 7.63 -5.16 -4.87
CA ILE A 101 7.46 -6.33 -5.74
C ILE A 101 6.55 -7.39 -5.10
N ARG A 102 6.31 -7.28 -3.81
CA ARG A 102 5.33 -8.14 -3.12
C ARG A 102 4.76 -7.35 -1.95
N MET A 103 3.45 -7.32 -1.85
CA MET A 103 2.75 -6.67 -0.74
C MET A 103 1.82 -7.70 -0.11
N GLU A 104 1.97 -7.90 1.20
CA GLU A 104 1.11 -8.81 1.95
C GLU A 104 0.43 -8.02 3.06
N THR A 105 -0.89 -8.14 3.13
CA THR A 105 -1.67 -7.55 4.23
C THR A 105 -2.02 -8.63 5.24
N ARG A 106 -1.95 -8.27 6.51
CA ARG A 106 -2.27 -9.19 7.59
C ARG A 106 -3.30 -8.61 8.54
#